data_b34055f2073b964a69be55bce21b5f63
#
_entry.id   b34055f2073b964a69be55bce21b5f63
#
_cell.length_a   1.000
_cell.length_b   1.000
_cell.length_c   1.000
_cell.angle_alpha   90.00
_cell.angle_beta   90.00
_cell.angle_gamma   90.00
#
_symmetry.space_group_name_H-M   'P 1'
#
loop_
_entity.id
_entity.type
_entity.pdbx_description
1 polymer ?
#
loop_
_entity_poly.entity_id
_entity_poly.type
_entity_poly.pdbx_seq_one_letter_code
_entity_poly.pdbx_strand_id
1 'polypeptide(L)'
;VPRSPTFRGPAPVGSLQQGGCQLPKMGDTWSQLPWPGPPHPAVLLVSLLLAAGAMRSEAGASCPVLCTCHNQVVDCSSQRLFSVPPDLPMDTRNLSLAHNRITAVPPGYLTCYMELRVLDLRNNSLVELPPGLFLHAKRLAHLDLSYNNLSHVPADMFQEAHGLVHIDLSHNPWLRRVHPQAFQGLVQLRDLDLSYGGLAFLSLEALEGLPGLVTLQIGGNPWVCGCTMEPLLKWLRNRIQRCTADSQLAECRGPPEVEGAPLFSLTEESFKACHLTLTLDDYLFIAFVGFVVSIASVVTNFLLGITANCCHRWSKASEEEEI
;
A
#
# COMPACT_ATOMS: atom_id res chain seq x y z
N VAL A 1 18.39 -19.41 -34.02
CA VAL A 1 17.07 -19.38 -33.37
C VAL A 1 17.24 -19.88 -31.93
N PRO A 2 17.25 -19.06 -30.90
CA PRO A 2 17.27 -19.52 -29.51
C PRO A 2 15.83 -19.66 -28.96
N ARG A 3 15.61 -20.76 -28.25
CA ARG A 3 14.34 -21.20 -27.66
C ARG A 3 13.99 -20.33 -26.45
N SER A 4 12.73 -19.93 -26.37
CA SER A 4 12.11 -19.21 -25.23
C SER A 4 12.03 -20.10 -23.97
N PRO A 5 12.19 -19.56 -22.76
CA PRO A 5 11.93 -20.29 -21.52
C PRO A 5 10.43 -20.38 -21.24
N THR A 6 9.96 -21.59 -20.97
CA THR A 6 8.60 -21.93 -20.56
C THR A 6 8.33 -21.42 -19.15
N PHE A 7 7.36 -20.54 -19.00
CA PHE A 7 6.78 -20.14 -17.72
C PHE A 7 6.02 -21.33 -17.08
N ARG A 8 6.46 -21.81 -15.94
CA ARG A 8 5.66 -22.66 -15.05
C ARG A 8 4.69 -21.77 -14.27
N GLY A 9 3.40 -22.03 -14.42
CA GLY A 9 2.34 -21.40 -13.63
C GLY A 9 2.40 -21.81 -12.15
N PRO A 10 1.78 -21.02 -11.25
CA PRO A 10 1.77 -21.30 -9.81
C PRO A 10 0.98 -22.58 -9.52
N ALA A 11 1.50 -23.34 -8.54
CA ALA A 11 0.86 -24.56 -8.03
C ALA A 11 -0.48 -24.25 -7.35
N PRO A 12 -1.45 -25.19 -7.34
CA PRO A 12 -2.76 -24.97 -6.74
C PRO A 12 -2.62 -24.83 -5.20
N VAL A 13 -3.28 -23.81 -4.68
CA VAL A 13 -3.41 -23.54 -3.24
C VAL A 13 -4.19 -24.72 -2.60
N GLY A 14 -3.52 -25.44 -1.73
CA GLY A 14 -4.13 -26.52 -0.95
C GLY A 14 -5.25 -25.99 -0.06
N SER A 15 -6.35 -26.73 -0.02
CA SER A 15 -7.50 -26.50 0.83
C SER A 15 -7.06 -26.35 2.30
N LEU A 16 -7.27 -25.16 2.88
CA LEU A 16 -7.12 -24.93 4.31
C LEU A 16 -8.22 -25.66 5.07
N GLN A 17 -7.84 -26.73 5.74
CA GLN A 17 -8.66 -27.38 6.75
C GLN A 17 -8.95 -26.38 7.89
N GLN A 18 -10.20 -26.38 8.34
CA GLN A 18 -10.68 -25.67 9.52
C GLN A 18 -9.90 -26.13 10.76
N GLY A 19 -8.80 -25.45 11.08
CA GLY A 19 -8.08 -25.59 12.34
C GLY A 19 -8.59 -24.55 13.32
N GLY A 20 -9.15 -24.99 14.44
CA GLY A 20 -9.52 -24.09 15.54
C GLY A 20 -8.30 -23.26 16.01
N CYS A 21 -8.57 -22.08 16.56
CA CYS A 21 -7.57 -21.17 17.13
C CYS A 21 -6.64 -21.90 18.11
N GLN A 22 -5.51 -22.35 17.63
CA GLN A 22 -4.40 -22.83 18.45
C GLN A 22 -3.19 -21.97 18.13
N LEU A 23 -2.76 -21.20 19.12
CA LEU A 23 -1.48 -20.47 19.07
C LEU A 23 -0.33 -21.47 18.88
N PRO A 24 0.73 -21.13 18.12
CA PRO A 24 1.87 -22.02 17.94
C PRO A 24 2.57 -22.22 19.28
N LYS A 25 2.48 -23.45 19.82
CA LYS A 25 3.27 -23.85 20.99
C LYS A 25 4.73 -23.93 20.59
N MET A 26 5.57 -23.16 21.24
CA MET A 26 7.04 -23.34 21.22
C MET A 26 7.37 -24.77 21.67
N GLY A 27 8.31 -25.39 20.95
CA GLY A 27 8.66 -26.79 20.98
C GLY A 27 8.92 -27.38 22.34
N ASP A 28 8.31 -28.52 22.59
CA ASP A 28 8.68 -29.46 23.60
C ASP A 28 9.38 -30.65 22.94
N THR A 29 10.69 -30.65 23.00
CA THR A 29 11.49 -31.88 22.87
C THR A 29 11.52 -32.57 24.20
N TRP A 30 10.65 -33.55 24.41
CA TRP A 30 10.82 -34.53 25.47
C TRP A 30 10.95 -35.95 24.89
N SER A 31 12.13 -36.46 25.04
CA SER A 31 12.54 -37.82 24.75
C SER A 31 11.82 -38.86 25.59
N GLN A 32 11.62 -39.99 24.99
CA GLN A 32 11.05 -41.25 25.44
C GLN A 32 11.48 -41.67 26.84
N LEU A 33 10.49 -41.92 27.70
CA LEU A 33 10.61 -42.72 28.91
C LEU A 33 9.64 -43.94 28.81
N PRO A 34 10.06 -45.12 29.27
CA PRO A 34 9.29 -46.36 29.12
C PRO A 34 8.05 -46.38 30.03
N TRP A 35 6.97 -46.98 29.56
CA TRP A 35 5.69 -47.11 30.21
C TRP A 35 5.78 -47.92 31.51
N PRO A 36 5.25 -47.41 32.65
CA PRO A 36 5.01 -48.22 33.83
C PRO A 36 3.71 -49.02 33.68
N GLY A 37 3.69 -50.23 34.18
CA GLY A 37 2.58 -51.18 34.12
C GLY A 37 1.28 -50.71 34.79
N PRO A 38 0.17 -51.51 34.73
CA PRO A 38 -1.17 -51.05 35.11
C PRO A 38 -1.27 -50.68 36.59
N PRO A 39 -1.91 -49.56 36.95
CA PRO A 39 -2.00 -49.08 38.32
C PRO A 39 -3.02 -49.88 39.13
N HIS A 40 -2.68 -50.11 40.43
CA HIS A 40 -3.60 -50.72 41.42
C HIS A 40 -4.92 -49.92 41.52
N PRO A 41 -6.06 -50.56 41.75
CA PRO A 41 -7.40 -49.94 41.79
C PRO A 41 -7.58 -48.82 42.84
N ALA A 42 -6.77 -48.86 43.92
CA ALA A 42 -6.76 -47.77 44.90
C ALA A 42 -6.21 -46.42 44.39
N VAL A 43 -5.29 -46.44 43.38
CA VAL A 43 -4.73 -45.24 42.78
C VAL A 43 -5.72 -44.58 41.81
N LEU A 44 -6.57 -45.38 41.15
CA LEU A 44 -7.65 -44.91 40.28
C LEU A 44 -8.72 -44.12 41.02
N LEU A 45 -9.06 -44.52 42.26
CA LEU A 45 -10.06 -43.82 43.09
C LEU A 45 -9.54 -42.44 43.57
N VAL A 46 -8.28 -42.35 43.94
CA VAL A 46 -7.67 -41.08 44.37
C VAL A 46 -7.48 -40.12 43.19
N SER A 47 -7.13 -40.64 42.02
CA SER A 47 -7.03 -39.80 40.81
C SER A 47 -8.38 -39.31 40.30
N LEU A 48 -9.47 -40.12 40.46
CA LEU A 48 -10.83 -39.69 40.13
C LEU A 48 -11.37 -38.65 41.13
N LEU A 49 -11.03 -38.74 42.42
CA LEU A 49 -11.42 -37.73 43.42
C LEU A 49 -10.62 -36.41 43.26
N LEU A 50 -9.36 -36.47 42.84
CA LEU A 50 -8.56 -35.31 42.51
C LEU A 50 -9.02 -34.66 41.20
N ALA A 51 -9.47 -35.45 40.22
CA ALA A 51 -10.05 -34.95 38.99
C ALA A 51 -11.43 -34.30 39.17
N ALA A 52 -12.22 -34.77 40.15
CA ALA A 52 -13.52 -34.17 40.49
C ALA A 52 -13.39 -32.87 41.31
N GLY A 53 -12.24 -32.66 41.98
CA GLY A 53 -11.90 -31.41 42.67
C GLY A 53 -11.16 -30.37 41.84
N ALA A 54 -10.72 -30.74 40.64
CA ALA A 54 -10.25 -29.76 39.64
C ALA A 54 -11.49 -29.03 39.14
N MET A 55 -11.91 -27.97 39.86
CA MET A 55 -12.75 -26.95 39.28
C MET A 55 -12.17 -26.65 37.88
N ARG A 56 -13.02 -26.80 36.87
CA ARG A 56 -12.80 -26.16 35.59
C ARG A 56 -12.57 -24.67 35.90
N SER A 57 -11.34 -24.28 36.06
CA SER A 57 -10.91 -22.96 35.71
C SER A 57 -11.27 -22.86 34.25
N GLU A 58 -12.40 -22.25 33.95
CA GLU A 58 -12.60 -21.65 32.63
C GLU A 58 -11.36 -20.78 32.45
N ALA A 59 -10.47 -21.23 31.60
CA ALA A 59 -9.37 -20.43 31.12
C ALA A 59 -9.98 -19.32 30.26
N GLY A 60 -10.67 -18.41 30.92
CA GLY A 60 -10.88 -17.06 30.38
C GLY A 60 -9.48 -16.53 30.20
N ALA A 61 -9.15 -16.16 28.95
CA ALA A 61 -7.86 -15.57 28.63
C ALA A 61 -7.60 -14.46 29.64
N SER A 62 -6.55 -14.64 30.45
CA SER A 62 -6.20 -13.66 31.48
C SER A 62 -5.66 -12.42 30.80
N CYS A 63 -6.00 -11.24 31.33
CA CYS A 63 -5.44 -9.99 30.84
C CYS A 63 -3.90 -10.04 30.88
N PRO A 64 -3.20 -9.70 29.82
CA PRO A 64 -1.72 -9.66 29.82
C PRO A 64 -1.22 -8.71 30.91
N VAL A 65 -0.10 -9.05 31.55
CA VAL A 65 0.43 -8.36 32.73
C VAL A 65 0.65 -6.84 32.54
N LEU A 66 0.98 -6.43 31.31
CA LEU A 66 1.23 -5.02 30.97
C LEU A 66 0.00 -4.31 30.40
N CYS A 67 -1.16 -4.97 30.38
CA CYS A 67 -2.38 -4.41 29.83
C CYS A 67 -3.45 -4.26 30.91
N THR A 68 -4.42 -3.41 30.65
CA THR A 68 -5.64 -3.32 31.44
C THR A 68 -6.81 -3.85 30.60
N CYS A 69 -7.61 -4.73 31.18
CA CYS A 69 -8.74 -5.33 30.49
C CYS A 69 -10.02 -5.03 31.27
N HIS A 70 -10.96 -4.37 30.60
CA HIS A 70 -12.24 -4.04 31.20
C HIS A 70 -13.34 -3.97 30.13
N ASN A 71 -14.43 -4.69 30.31
CA ASN A 71 -15.62 -4.65 29.43
C ASN A 71 -15.28 -4.82 27.93
N GLN A 72 -14.48 -5.85 27.57
CA GLN A 72 -14.08 -6.14 26.19
C GLN A 72 -13.13 -5.07 25.58
N VAL A 73 -12.63 -4.14 26.39
CA VAL A 73 -11.59 -3.19 26.04
C VAL A 73 -10.29 -3.66 26.65
N VAL A 74 -9.27 -3.80 25.81
CA VAL A 74 -7.90 -4.13 26.22
C VAL A 74 -7.02 -2.96 25.87
N ASP A 75 -6.43 -2.33 26.88
CA ASP A 75 -5.51 -1.21 26.73
C ASP A 75 -4.11 -1.64 27.16
N CYS A 76 -3.21 -1.71 26.17
CA CYS A 76 -1.79 -1.99 26.31
C CYS A 76 -0.94 -0.78 25.88
N SER A 77 -1.53 0.40 25.85
CA SER A 77 -0.85 1.62 25.38
C SER A 77 0.30 2.04 26.29
N SER A 78 1.32 2.65 25.71
CA SER A 78 2.47 3.25 26.42
C SER A 78 3.27 2.28 27.32
N GLN A 79 3.22 0.98 27.04
CA GLN A 79 3.90 -0.06 27.84
C GLN A 79 5.32 -0.38 27.33
N ARG A 80 5.81 0.35 26.31
CA ARG A 80 7.12 0.09 25.68
C ARG A 80 7.24 -1.31 25.07
N LEU A 81 6.12 -1.89 24.60
CA LEU A 81 6.09 -3.21 23.97
C LEU A 81 6.87 -3.20 22.67
N PHE A 82 7.66 -4.24 22.42
CA PHE A 82 8.35 -4.49 21.15
C PHE A 82 7.59 -5.47 20.23
N SER A 83 6.63 -6.20 20.79
CA SER A 83 5.75 -7.12 20.09
C SER A 83 4.34 -7.08 20.67
N VAL A 84 3.37 -7.54 19.89
CA VAL A 84 1.98 -7.66 20.35
C VAL A 84 1.87 -8.74 21.43
N PRO A 85 1.06 -8.55 22.48
CA PRO A 85 0.84 -9.56 23.51
C PRO A 85 0.17 -10.82 22.91
N PRO A 86 0.65 -12.05 23.20
CA PRO A 86 0.12 -13.26 22.56
C PRO A 86 -1.30 -13.65 23.00
N ASP A 87 -1.63 -13.41 24.25
CA ASP A 87 -2.84 -13.94 24.89
C ASP A 87 -3.78 -12.82 25.33
N LEU A 88 -4.63 -12.36 24.42
CA LEU A 88 -5.69 -11.39 24.73
C LEU A 88 -7.02 -12.12 24.96
N PRO A 89 -7.96 -11.53 25.74
CA PRO A 89 -9.32 -12.03 25.82
C PRO A 89 -9.97 -12.16 24.43
N MET A 90 -10.56 -13.31 24.11
CA MET A 90 -11.12 -13.58 22.78
C MET A 90 -12.36 -12.73 22.46
N ASP A 91 -13.02 -12.20 23.49
CA ASP A 91 -14.16 -11.30 23.38
C ASP A 91 -13.77 -9.83 23.23
N THR A 92 -12.46 -9.54 23.03
CA THR A 92 -11.95 -8.18 22.85
C THR A 92 -12.62 -7.49 21.67
N ARG A 93 -13.21 -6.34 21.92
CA ARG A 93 -13.81 -5.45 20.92
C ARG A 93 -12.93 -4.25 20.59
N ASN A 94 -12.28 -3.70 21.58
CA ASN A 94 -11.39 -2.57 21.41
C ASN A 94 -10.02 -2.95 21.94
N LEU A 95 -9.01 -2.84 21.08
CA LEU A 95 -7.61 -3.11 21.40
C LEU A 95 -6.78 -1.88 21.12
N SER A 96 -6.17 -1.31 22.16
CA SER A 96 -5.16 -0.27 22.03
C SER A 96 -3.77 -0.83 22.31
N LEU A 97 -2.91 -0.69 21.33
CA LEU A 97 -1.46 -0.96 21.36
C LEU A 97 -0.66 0.31 21.08
N ALA A 98 -1.29 1.47 21.21
CA ALA A 98 -0.73 2.76 20.87
C ALA A 98 0.51 3.12 21.72
N HIS A 99 1.37 3.97 21.14
CA HIS A 99 2.54 4.52 21.84
C HIS A 99 3.48 3.44 22.37
N ASN A 100 3.76 2.41 21.57
CA ASN A 100 4.70 1.34 21.87
C ASN A 100 5.90 1.37 20.91
N ARG A 101 6.64 0.28 20.82
CA ARG A 101 7.79 0.09 19.92
C ARG A 101 7.60 -1.16 19.05
N ILE A 102 6.36 -1.47 18.70
CA ILE A 102 6.02 -2.67 17.94
C ILE A 102 6.51 -2.50 16.51
N THR A 103 7.33 -3.45 16.05
CA THR A 103 7.92 -3.43 14.70
C THR A 103 7.18 -4.31 13.72
N ALA A 104 6.47 -5.33 14.20
CA ALA A 104 5.70 -6.25 13.38
C ALA A 104 4.52 -6.83 14.14
N VAL A 105 3.47 -7.20 13.42
CA VAL A 105 2.34 -8.00 13.91
C VAL A 105 2.46 -9.39 13.31
N PRO A 106 2.36 -10.47 14.11
CA PRO A 106 2.46 -11.83 13.56
C PRO A 106 1.35 -12.15 12.56
N PRO A 107 1.63 -12.92 11.51
CA PRO A 107 0.59 -13.40 10.59
C PRO A 107 -0.53 -14.15 11.36
N GLY A 108 -1.78 -13.87 11.02
CA GLY A 108 -2.94 -14.51 11.65
C GLY A 108 -3.24 -14.05 13.09
N TYR A 109 -2.53 -13.05 13.61
CA TYR A 109 -2.75 -12.56 14.99
C TYR A 109 -4.21 -12.21 15.29
N LEU A 110 -4.90 -11.57 14.34
CA LEU A 110 -6.29 -11.15 14.52
C LEU A 110 -7.33 -12.25 14.26
N THR A 111 -6.91 -13.44 13.82
CA THR A 111 -7.84 -14.53 13.42
C THR A 111 -8.79 -14.95 14.54
N CYS A 112 -8.35 -14.89 15.79
CA CYS A 112 -9.13 -15.31 16.96
C CYS A 112 -10.01 -14.19 17.53
N TYR A 113 -9.82 -12.94 17.13
CA TYR A 113 -10.53 -11.79 17.71
C TYR A 113 -11.68 -11.33 16.78
N MET A 114 -12.66 -12.22 16.55
CA MET A 114 -13.75 -11.97 15.59
C MET A 114 -14.71 -10.85 16.02
N GLU A 115 -14.72 -10.48 17.32
CA GLU A 115 -15.52 -9.38 17.84
C GLU A 115 -14.82 -8.02 17.76
N LEU A 116 -13.54 -7.98 17.30
CA LEU A 116 -12.74 -6.75 17.25
C LEU A 116 -13.39 -5.69 16.35
N ARG A 117 -13.59 -4.48 16.91
CA ARG A 117 -14.18 -3.32 16.23
C ARG A 117 -13.23 -2.15 16.12
N VAL A 118 -12.35 -1.99 17.08
CA VAL A 118 -11.38 -0.89 17.12
C VAL A 118 -10.00 -1.48 17.37
N LEU A 119 -9.07 -1.15 16.48
CA LEU A 119 -7.65 -1.49 16.61
C LEU A 119 -6.82 -0.22 16.50
N ASP A 120 -6.16 0.14 17.58
CA ASP A 120 -5.29 1.29 17.66
C ASP A 120 -3.83 0.83 17.76
N LEU A 121 -3.07 1.04 16.69
CA LEU A 121 -1.64 0.74 16.54
C LEU A 121 -0.82 2.00 16.31
N ARG A 122 -1.39 3.19 16.56
CA ARG A 122 -0.70 4.45 16.32
C ARG A 122 0.57 4.58 17.13
N ASN A 123 1.49 5.37 16.60
CA ASN A 123 2.77 5.68 17.22
C ASN A 123 3.53 4.42 17.66
N ASN A 124 3.85 3.59 16.67
CA ASN A 124 4.68 2.40 16.76
C ASN A 124 5.82 2.47 15.72
N SER A 125 6.45 1.35 15.44
CA SER A 125 7.55 1.26 14.46
C SER A 125 7.26 0.25 13.34
N LEU A 126 5.97 0.13 12.96
CA LEU A 126 5.53 -0.80 11.93
C LEU A 126 6.02 -0.33 10.55
N VAL A 127 6.70 -1.22 9.82
CA VAL A 127 7.19 -0.97 8.45
C VAL A 127 6.25 -1.56 7.42
N GLU A 128 5.67 -2.70 7.74
CA GLU A 128 4.69 -3.41 6.91
C GLU A 128 3.75 -4.22 7.80
N LEU A 129 2.60 -4.60 7.26
CA LEU A 129 1.67 -5.53 7.89
C LEU A 129 1.68 -6.84 7.13
N PRO A 130 1.58 -7.99 7.82
CA PRO A 130 1.55 -9.28 7.14
C PRO A 130 0.31 -9.42 6.26
N PRO A 131 0.43 -10.08 5.10
CA PRO A 131 -0.72 -10.34 4.24
C PRO A 131 -1.78 -11.14 5.00
N GLY A 132 -3.05 -10.81 4.77
CA GLY A 132 -4.18 -11.49 5.41
C GLY A 132 -4.36 -11.18 6.88
N LEU A 133 -3.69 -10.18 7.46
CA LEU A 133 -3.85 -9.80 8.87
C LEU A 133 -5.33 -9.57 9.24
N PHE A 134 -6.10 -8.94 8.36
CA PHE A 134 -7.50 -8.58 8.59
C PHE A 134 -8.50 -9.60 8.03
N LEU A 135 -8.05 -10.76 7.53
CA LEU A 135 -8.88 -11.75 6.81
C LEU A 135 -10.14 -12.17 7.58
N HIS A 136 -10.09 -12.22 8.91
CA HIS A 136 -11.24 -12.59 9.74
C HIS A 136 -11.81 -11.43 10.56
N ALA A 137 -11.25 -10.22 10.39
CA ALA A 137 -11.67 -9.02 11.14
C ALA A 137 -12.90 -8.35 10.53
N LYS A 138 -13.96 -9.10 10.22
CA LYS A 138 -15.17 -8.61 9.52
C LYS A 138 -15.94 -7.53 10.27
N ARG A 139 -15.76 -7.41 11.59
CA ARG A 139 -16.40 -6.40 12.45
C ARG A 139 -15.52 -5.20 12.73
N LEU A 140 -14.26 -5.22 12.26
CA LEU A 140 -13.34 -4.11 12.44
C LEU A 140 -13.90 -2.88 11.71
N ALA A 141 -14.15 -1.81 12.47
CA ALA A 141 -14.73 -0.57 11.98
C ALA A 141 -13.74 0.59 12.04
N HIS A 142 -12.84 0.60 13.02
CA HIS A 142 -11.86 1.66 13.19
C HIS A 142 -10.46 1.07 13.28
N LEU A 143 -9.59 1.55 12.40
CA LEU A 143 -8.18 1.16 12.34
C LEU A 143 -7.31 2.40 12.34
N ASP A 144 -6.47 2.54 13.36
CA ASP A 144 -5.48 3.60 13.46
C ASP A 144 -4.07 3.02 13.34
N LEU A 145 -3.38 3.39 12.27
CA LEU A 145 -1.99 3.04 11.92
C LEU A 145 -1.12 4.28 11.81
N SER A 146 -1.60 5.42 12.29
CA SER A 146 -0.89 6.69 12.21
C SER A 146 0.43 6.68 12.98
N TYR A 147 1.34 7.56 12.61
CA TYR A 147 2.65 7.68 13.27
C TYR A 147 3.44 6.35 13.28
N ASN A 148 3.53 5.70 12.12
CA ASN A 148 4.33 4.50 11.92
C ASN A 148 5.36 4.70 10.78
N ASN A 149 6.04 3.65 10.40
CA ASN A 149 7.05 3.66 9.33
C ASN A 149 6.58 2.85 8.10
N LEU A 150 5.27 2.77 7.85
CA LEU A 150 4.73 2.02 6.74
C LEU A 150 5.30 2.54 5.41
N SER A 151 5.72 1.63 4.53
CA SER A 151 6.36 1.97 3.25
C SER A 151 5.38 1.97 2.07
N HIS A 152 4.36 1.13 2.13
CA HIS A 152 3.35 0.99 1.08
C HIS A 152 2.07 0.34 1.61
N VAL A 153 0.98 0.52 0.88
CA VAL A 153 -0.30 -0.19 1.09
C VAL A 153 -0.51 -1.12 -0.10
N PRO A 154 -0.36 -2.46 0.07
CA PRO A 154 -0.58 -3.44 -1.00
C PRO A 154 -2.08 -3.65 -1.31
N ALA A 155 -2.37 -4.34 -2.42
CA ALA A 155 -3.74 -4.58 -2.90
C ALA A 155 -4.61 -5.38 -1.91
N ASP A 156 -4.00 -6.27 -1.16
CA ASP A 156 -4.65 -7.25 -0.30
C ASP A 156 -4.62 -6.90 1.19
N MET A 157 -4.09 -5.71 1.55
CA MET A 157 -3.93 -5.31 2.95
C MET A 157 -5.25 -5.38 3.73
N PHE A 158 -6.34 -4.88 3.15
CA PHE A 158 -7.65 -4.80 3.81
C PHE A 158 -8.65 -5.83 3.27
N GLN A 159 -8.16 -6.87 2.60
CA GLN A 159 -9.00 -7.94 2.08
C GLN A 159 -9.89 -8.52 3.19
N GLU A 160 -11.18 -8.69 2.93
CA GLU A 160 -12.20 -9.18 3.88
C GLU A 160 -12.58 -8.23 5.04
N ALA A 161 -11.89 -7.11 5.24
CA ALA A 161 -12.23 -6.14 6.29
C ALA A 161 -13.36 -5.18 5.86
N HIS A 162 -14.44 -5.72 5.30
CA HIS A 162 -15.54 -4.94 4.71
C HIS A 162 -16.31 -4.05 5.71
N GLY A 163 -16.10 -4.26 7.02
CA GLY A 163 -16.69 -3.46 8.09
C GLY A 163 -16.00 -2.13 8.38
N LEU A 164 -14.83 -1.87 7.75
CA LEU A 164 -14.05 -0.67 8.02
C LEU A 164 -14.82 0.60 7.62
N VAL A 165 -14.93 1.51 8.57
CA VAL A 165 -15.56 2.83 8.46
C VAL A 165 -14.51 3.94 8.50
N HIS A 166 -13.48 3.76 9.32
CA HIS A 166 -12.40 4.73 9.52
C HIS A 166 -11.04 4.06 9.42
N ILE A 167 -10.17 4.63 8.59
CA ILE A 167 -8.77 4.22 8.44
C ILE A 167 -7.89 5.47 8.55
N ASP A 168 -6.97 5.44 9.51
CA ASP A 168 -5.94 6.46 9.67
C ASP A 168 -4.56 5.87 9.34
N LEU A 169 -3.94 6.38 8.28
CA LEU A 169 -2.59 6.06 7.82
C LEU A 169 -1.68 7.29 7.83
N SER A 170 -2.12 8.36 8.51
CA SER A 170 -1.40 9.63 8.55
C SER A 170 -0.04 9.52 9.23
N HIS A 171 0.83 10.50 9.02
CA HIS A 171 2.15 10.55 9.65
C HIS A 171 2.98 9.27 9.46
N ASN A 172 2.90 8.69 8.27
CA ASN A 172 3.78 7.61 7.80
C ASN A 172 4.73 8.18 6.74
N PRO A 173 5.85 8.82 7.11
CA PRO A 173 6.68 9.59 6.17
C PRO A 173 7.35 8.72 5.08
N TRP A 174 7.40 7.41 5.29
CA TRP A 174 7.90 6.44 4.32
C TRP A 174 6.82 5.85 3.42
N LEU A 175 5.54 6.17 3.63
CA LEU A 175 4.43 5.70 2.82
C LEU A 175 4.44 6.39 1.45
N ARG A 176 5.05 5.72 0.48
CA ARG A 176 5.26 6.26 -0.87
C ARG A 176 4.30 5.74 -1.92
N ARG A 177 3.63 4.63 -1.65
CA ARG A 177 2.76 3.96 -2.62
C ARG A 177 1.52 3.38 -1.96
N VAL A 178 0.38 3.64 -2.60
CA VAL A 178 -0.89 2.99 -2.33
C VAL A 178 -1.27 2.24 -3.61
N HIS A 179 -1.49 0.93 -3.50
CA HIS A 179 -1.90 0.15 -4.66
C HIS A 179 -3.29 0.60 -5.14
N PRO A 180 -3.55 0.65 -6.47
CA PRO A 180 -4.87 1.05 -7.00
C PRO A 180 -6.05 0.27 -6.42
N GLN A 181 -5.84 -0.98 -6.03
CA GLN A 181 -6.87 -1.84 -5.46
C GLN A 181 -6.78 -1.98 -3.92
N ALA A 182 -5.97 -1.16 -3.25
CA ALA A 182 -5.71 -1.28 -1.81
C ALA A 182 -6.99 -1.20 -0.94
N PHE A 183 -7.94 -0.39 -1.34
CA PHE A 183 -9.20 -0.18 -0.61
C PHE A 183 -10.41 -0.83 -1.29
N GLN A 184 -10.17 -1.74 -2.25
CA GLN A 184 -11.24 -2.41 -2.97
C GLN A 184 -12.14 -3.19 -2.02
N GLY A 185 -13.46 -3.03 -2.16
CA GLY A 185 -14.46 -3.73 -1.34
C GLY A 185 -14.78 -3.06 0.00
N LEU A 186 -14.13 -1.95 0.37
CA LEU A 186 -14.43 -1.19 1.59
C LEU A 186 -15.63 -0.27 1.40
N VAL A 187 -16.80 -0.85 1.11
CA VAL A 187 -18.03 -0.09 0.77
C VAL A 187 -18.55 0.76 1.93
N GLN A 188 -18.18 0.45 3.16
CA GLN A 188 -18.60 1.19 4.36
C GLN A 188 -17.61 2.28 4.76
N LEU A 189 -16.45 2.39 4.11
CA LEU A 189 -15.43 3.37 4.46
C LEU A 189 -15.95 4.80 4.27
N ARG A 190 -15.88 5.59 5.35
CA ARG A 190 -16.31 6.99 5.40
C ARG A 190 -15.15 7.96 5.54
N ASP A 191 -14.17 7.59 6.34
CA ASP A 191 -13.06 8.47 6.68
C ASP A 191 -11.73 7.77 6.36
N LEU A 192 -10.95 8.41 5.49
CA LEU A 192 -9.62 7.94 5.09
C LEU A 192 -8.63 9.08 5.27
N ASP A 193 -7.65 8.88 6.16
CA ASP A 193 -6.56 9.81 6.37
C ASP A 193 -5.24 9.24 5.81
N LEU A 194 -4.67 9.96 4.84
CA LEU A 194 -3.38 9.69 4.19
C LEU A 194 -2.44 10.90 4.34
N SER A 195 -2.74 11.82 5.24
CA SER A 195 -1.99 13.06 5.40
C SER A 195 -0.59 12.84 6.01
N TYR A 196 0.31 13.78 5.78
CA TYR A 196 1.69 13.76 6.31
C TYR A 196 2.44 12.44 6.02
N GLY A 197 2.19 11.86 4.86
CA GLY A 197 2.91 10.70 4.33
C GLY A 197 4.07 11.11 3.40
N GLY A 198 4.53 10.15 2.61
CA GLY A 198 5.53 10.34 1.55
C GLY A 198 4.94 10.18 0.14
N LEU A 199 3.63 10.36 -0.04
CA LEU A 199 2.93 10.13 -1.29
C LEU A 199 3.21 11.25 -2.29
N ALA A 200 3.88 10.92 -3.39
CA ALA A 200 4.03 11.80 -4.54
C ALA A 200 2.87 11.67 -5.54
N PHE A 201 2.16 10.57 -5.49
CA PHE A 201 1.06 10.21 -6.39
C PHE A 201 0.05 9.31 -5.68
N LEU A 202 -1.23 9.46 -6.00
CA LEU A 202 -2.32 8.60 -5.58
C LEU A 202 -3.20 8.28 -6.81
N SER A 203 -3.38 6.99 -7.11
CA SER A 203 -4.26 6.57 -8.21
C SER A 203 -5.73 6.87 -7.89
N LEU A 204 -6.43 7.42 -8.85
CA LEU A 204 -7.88 7.60 -8.76
C LEU A 204 -8.62 6.27 -8.52
N GLU A 205 -8.13 5.18 -9.13
CA GLU A 205 -8.70 3.83 -8.96
C GLU A 205 -8.77 3.39 -7.48
N ALA A 206 -7.82 3.85 -6.64
CA ALA A 206 -7.84 3.52 -5.21
C ALA A 206 -9.04 4.14 -4.47
N LEU A 207 -9.63 5.21 -5.01
CA LEU A 207 -10.72 5.96 -4.39
C LEU A 207 -12.08 5.73 -5.06
N GLU A 208 -12.10 5.36 -6.35
CA GLU A 208 -13.34 5.13 -7.11
C GLU A 208 -14.21 4.03 -6.51
N GLY A 209 -13.58 2.99 -5.95
CA GLY A 209 -14.24 1.87 -5.28
C GLY A 209 -14.86 2.19 -3.90
N LEU A 210 -14.83 3.47 -3.46
CA LEU A 210 -15.27 3.91 -2.13
C LEU A 210 -16.56 4.75 -2.22
N PRO A 211 -17.74 4.14 -2.40
CA PRO A 211 -19.00 4.89 -2.57
C PRO A 211 -19.40 5.64 -1.30
N GLY A 212 -19.02 5.13 -0.14
CA GLY A 212 -19.34 5.69 1.18
C GLY A 212 -18.42 6.80 1.66
N LEU A 213 -17.30 7.09 0.95
CA LEU A 213 -16.28 8.02 1.42
C LEU A 213 -16.83 9.44 1.58
N VAL A 214 -16.67 9.96 2.80
CA VAL A 214 -17.14 11.30 3.21
C VAL A 214 -15.95 12.22 3.45
N THR A 215 -14.92 11.73 4.15
CA THR A 215 -13.75 12.50 4.52
C THR A 215 -12.51 11.87 3.92
N LEU A 216 -11.71 12.68 3.22
CA LEU A 216 -10.40 12.28 2.71
C LEU A 216 -9.39 13.35 3.09
N GLN A 217 -8.36 12.98 3.83
CA GLN A 217 -7.26 13.85 4.20
C GLN A 217 -6.01 13.44 3.44
N ILE A 218 -5.41 14.37 2.72
CA ILE A 218 -4.25 14.16 1.85
C ILE A 218 -3.19 15.25 1.99
N GLY A 219 -3.37 16.17 2.95
CA GLY A 219 -2.45 17.27 3.21
C GLY A 219 -1.05 16.81 3.61
N GLY A 220 -0.06 17.66 3.51
CA GLY A 220 1.30 17.39 3.99
C GLY A 220 2.10 16.32 3.23
N ASN A 221 1.62 15.85 2.07
CA ASN A 221 2.34 14.94 1.19
C ASN A 221 3.13 15.68 0.12
N PRO A 222 4.24 15.12 -0.39
CA PRO A 222 5.06 15.73 -1.44
C PRO A 222 4.47 15.49 -2.85
N TRP A 223 3.30 16.03 -3.15
CA TRP A 223 2.59 15.78 -4.40
C TRP A 223 3.35 16.22 -5.65
N VAL A 224 3.38 15.36 -6.66
CA VAL A 224 3.85 15.70 -8.02
C VAL A 224 2.62 16.00 -8.89
N CYS A 225 2.41 17.28 -9.17
CA CYS A 225 1.20 17.80 -9.83
C CYS A 225 1.35 17.82 -11.36
N GLY A 226 1.76 16.70 -11.94
CA GLY A 226 1.80 16.51 -13.39
C GLY A 226 0.46 16.01 -13.95
N CYS A 227 0.48 15.59 -15.22
CA CYS A 227 -0.71 15.10 -15.94
C CYS A 227 -1.44 13.96 -15.25
N THR A 228 -0.74 13.11 -14.51
CA THR A 228 -1.33 11.98 -13.76
C THR A 228 -2.17 12.43 -12.58
N MET A 229 -2.01 13.66 -12.10
CA MET A 229 -2.78 14.23 -10.98
C MET A 229 -4.16 14.76 -11.43
N GLU A 230 -4.30 15.12 -12.69
CA GLU A 230 -5.53 15.75 -13.21
C GLU A 230 -6.80 14.93 -12.97
N PRO A 231 -6.86 13.60 -13.25
CA PRO A 231 -8.05 12.80 -13.01
C PRO A 231 -8.46 12.81 -11.53
N LEU A 232 -7.49 12.68 -10.63
CA LEU A 232 -7.72 12.73 -9.19
C LEU A 232 -8.28 14.08 -8.77
N LEU A 233 -7.70 15.20 -9.23
CA LEU A 233 -8.19 16.54 -8.92
C LEU A 233 -9.60 16.79 -9.44
N LYS A 234 -9.91 16.35 -10.65
CA LYS A 234 -11.27 16.46 -11.22
C LYS A 234 -12.28 15.68 -10.39
N TRP A 235 -11.94 14.46 -9.98
CA TRP A 235 -12.78 13.65 -9.11
C TRP A 235 -12.97 14.30 -7.73
N LEU A 236 -11.89 14.79 -7.12
CA LEU A 236 -11.91 15.50 -5.86
C LEU A 236 -12.84 16.73 -5.93
N ARG A 237 -12.73 17.56 -6.92
CA ARG A 237 -13.60 18.75 -7.10
C ARG A 237 -15.07 18.41 -7.21
N ASN A 238 -15.40 17.34 -7.91
CA ASN A 238 -16.79 16.91 -8.09
C ASN A 238 -17.42 16.33 -6.81
N ARG A 239 -16.61 15.83 -5.88
CA ARG A 239 -17.05 15.24 -4.61
C ARG A 239 -16.85 16.14 -3.39
N ILE A 240 -16.03 17.18 -3.50
CA ILE A 240 -15.53 18.02 -2.41
C ILE A 240 -16.51 19.10 -1.95
N GLN A 241 -17.71 18.78 -1.61
CA GLN A 241 -18.37 19.61 -0.58
C GLN A 241 -17.94 19.22 0.86
N ARG A 242 -17.04 18.25 1.03
CA ARG A 242 -16.78 17.57 2.31
C ARG A 242 -15.32 17.28 2.65
N CYS A 243 -14.34 17.68 1.83
CA CYS A 243 -12.95 17.59 2.23
C CYS A 243 -12.66 18.63 3.32
N THR A 244 -12.28 18.12 4.49
CA THR A 244 -11.95 18.90 5.67
C THR A 244 -10.71 19.80 5.49
N ALA A 245 -10.43 20.65 6.48
CA ALA A 245 -9.42 21.72 6.45
C ALA A 245 -8.00 21.33 5.99
N ASP A 246 -7.61 20.06 6.07
CA ASP A 246 -6.28 19.58 5.65
C ASP A 246 -6.05 19.58 4.14
N SER A 247 -7.11 19.64 3.34
CA SER A 247 -6.97 19.79 1.89
C SER A 247 -6.32 21.11 1.50
N GLN A 248 -6.38 22.13 2.37
CA GLN A 248 -5.69 23.41 2.17
C GLN A 248 -4.17 23.30 2.36
N LEU A 249 -3.70 22.26 3.04
CA LEU A 249 -2.28 21.97 3.26
C LEU A 249 -1.68 21.06 2.18
N ALA A 250 -2.46 20.69 1.17
CA ALA A 250 -1.96 19.93 0.04
C ALA A 250 -1.29 20.86 -0.97
N GLU A 251 0.04 20.80 -1.05
CA GLU A 251 0.87 21.61 -1.95
C GLU A 251 1.61 20.72 -2.95
N CYS A 252 1.86 21.28 -4.12
CA CYS A 252 2.68 20.64 -5.15
C CYS A 252 4.16 20.79 -4.82
N ARG A 253 4.91 19.68 -4.86
CA ARG A 253 6.38 19.66 -4.76
C ARG A 253 7.06 19.52 -6.12
N GLY A 254 6.30 19.43 -7.17
CA GLY A 254 6.77 19.34 -8.55
C GLY A 254 5.59 19.20 -9.51
N PRO A 255 5.83 19.45 -10.80
CA PRO A 255 7.07 19.93 -11.43
C PRO A 255 7.40 21.38 -11.05
N PRO A 256 8.60 21.89 -11.41
CA PRO A 256 9.08 23.23 -10.98
C PRO A 256 8.12 24.39 -11.28
N GLU A 257 7.33 24.28 -12.35
CA GLU A 257 6.41 25.32 -12.82
C GLU A 257 5.24 25.55 -11.85
N VAL A 258 4.93 24.55 -11.02
CA VAL A 258 3.82 24.58 -10.04
C VAL A 258 4.29 24.28 -8.62
N GLU A 259 5.58 24.25 -8.36
CA GLU A 259 6.13 24.00 -7.03
C GLU A 259 5.64 25.06 -6.03
N GLY A 260 5.16 24.60 -4.87
CA GLY A 260 4.58 25.43 -3.82
C GLY A 260 3.13 25.88 -4.10
N ALA A 261 2.57 25.57 -5.25
CA ALA A 261 1.17 25.89 -5.53
C ALA A 261 0.25 24.99 -4.70
N PRO A 262 -0.83 25.53 -4.09
CA PRO A 262 -1.86 24.72 -3.48
C PRO A 262 -2.48 23.76 -4.50
N LEU A 263 -2.60 22.48 -4.16
CA LEU A 263 -3.11 21.44 -5.06
C LEU A 263 -4.47 21.82 -5.68
N PHE A 264 -5.35 22.41 -4.90
CA PHE A 264 -6.70 22.81 -5.33
C PHE A 264 -6.77 24.11 -6.11
N SER A 265 -5.67 24.90 -6.18
CA SER A 265 -5.58 26.09 -7.02
C SER A 265 -5.32 25.76 -8.50
N LEU A 266 -4.83 24.54 -8.79
CA LEU A 266 -4.59 24.10 -10.16
C LEU A 266 -5.91 24.05 -10.94
N THR A 267 -5.94 24.60 -12.13
CA THR A 267 -7.10 24.63 -13.03
C THR A 267 -6.88 23.69 -14.21
N GLU A 268 -7.89 23.51 -15.07
CA GLU A 268 -7.72 22.79 -16.35
C GLU A 268 -6.64 23.43 -17.23
N GLU A 269 -6.46 24.73 -17.13
CA GLU A 269 -5.39 25.48 -17.80
C GLU A 269 -3.99 24.97 -17.41
N SER A 270 -3.80 24.61 -16.13
CA SER A 270 -2.54 24.05 -15.62
C SER A 270 -2.18 22.71 -16.26
N PHE A 271 -3.17 21.98 -16.77
CA PHE A 271 -3.01 20.68 -17.43
C PHE A 271 -3.17 20.74 -18.95
N LYS A 272 -3.28 21.94 -19.54
CA LYS A 272 -3.48 22.10 -20.98
C LYS A 272 -2.39 21.43 -21.81
N ALA A 273 -1.15 21.49 -21.35
CA ALA A 273 -0.02 20.81 -22.00
C ALA A 273 -0.19 19.27 -22.04
N CYS A 274 -0.98 18.68 -21.12
CA CYS A 274 -1.25 17.24 -21.06
C CYS A 274 -2.21 16.78 -22.17
N HIS A 275 -2.97 17.70 -22.74
CA HIS A 275 -4.00 17.45 -23.76
C HIS A 275 -3.59 17.97 -25.14
N LEU A 276 -2.31 18.35 -25.32
CA LEU A 276 -1.78 18.71 -26.64
C LEU A 276 -1.80 17.47 -27.55
N THR A 277 -2.95 17.21 -28.16
CA THR A 277 -3.04 16.33 -29.32
C THR A 277 -2.62 17.11 -30.55
N LEU A 278 -1.58 16.64 -31.24
CA LEU A 278 -1.23 17.17 -32.54
C LEU A 278 -2.46 17.07 -33.46
N THR A 279 -2.90 18.22 -33.98
CA THR A 279 -3.99 18.26 -34.96
C THR A 279 -3.51 17.71 -36.30
N LEU A 280 -4.43 17.36 -37.19
CA LEU A 280 -4.08 16.94 -38.56
C LEU A 280 -3.22 18.00 -39.27
N ASP A 281 -3.51 19.29 -39.01
CA ASP A 281 -2.76 20.42 -39.57
C ASP A 281 -1.31 20.45 -39.03
N ASP A 282 -1.10 20.11 -37.73
CA ASP A 282 0.25 19.99 -37.17
C ASP A 282 1.04 18.85 -37.82
N TYR A 283 0.41 17.71 -38.06
CA TYR A 283 1.03 16.59 -38.77
C TYR A 283 1.36 16.95 -40.20
N LEU A 284 0.46 17.63 -40.91
CA LEU A 284 0.70 18.11 -42.28
C LEU A 284 1.82 19.13 -42.32
N PHE A 285 1.87 20.05 -41.35
CA PHE A 285 2.96 21.03 -41.24
C PHE A 285 4.31 20.37 -41.00
N ILE A 286 4.39 19.42 -40.04
CA ILE A 286 5.62 18.67 -39.75
C ILE A 286 6.09 17.89 -40.98
N ALA A 287 5.15 17.20 -41.67
CA ALA A 287 5.44 16.48 -42.90
C ALA A 287 5.94 17.40 -44.01
N PHE A 288 5.33 18.58 -44.17
CA PHE A 288 5.76 19.58 -45.16
C PHE A 288 7.16 20.12 -44.86
N VAL A 289 7.45 20.50 -43.59
CA VAL A 289 8.78 20.92 -43.16
C VAL A 289 9.83 19.82 -43.39
N GLY A 290 9.52 18.60 -43.05
CA GLY A 290 10.39 17.44 -43.28
C GLY A 290 10.69 17.22 -44.78
N PHE A 291 9.68 17.38 -45.65
CA PHE A 291 9.80 17.29 -47.11
C PHE A 291 10.69 18.38 -47.65
N VAL A 292 10.48 19.65 -47.22
CA VAL A 292 11.31 20.80 -47.65
C VAL A 292 12.78 20.62 -47.25
N VAL A 293 13.04 20.18 -46.01
CA VAL A 293 14.39 19.91 -45.52
C VAL A 293 15.05 18.79 -46.31
N SER A 294 14.31 17.74 -46.66
CA SER A 294 14.81 16.65 -47.50
C SER A 294 15.21 17.12 -48.90
N ILE A 295 14.35 17.90 -49.54
CA ILE A 295 14.66 18.46 -50.86
C ILE A 295 15.91 19.37 -50.79
N ALA A 296 15.96 20.26 -49.78
CA ALA A 296 17.12 21.16 -49.61
C ALA A 296 18.40 20.34 -49.40
N SER A 297 18.37 19.25 -48.65
CA SER A 297 19.52 18.35 -48.45
C SER A 297 19.95 17.68 -49.76
N VAL A 298 19.01 17.19 -50.58
CA VAL A 298 19.32 16.59 -51.88
C VAL A 298 19.94 17.63 -52.84
N VAL A 299 19.37 18.82 -52.91
CA VAL A 299 19.88 19.90 -53.78
C VAL A 299 21.29 20.33 -53.36
N THR A 300 21.53 20.49 -52.03
CA THR A 300 22.87 20.83 -51.54
C THR A 300 23.89 19.73 -51.84
N ASN A 301 23.56 18.48 -51.67
CA ASN A 301 24.45 17.36 -52.01
C ASN A 301 24.75 17.29 -53.52
N PHE A 302 23.75 17.57 -54.36
CA PHE A 302 23.91 17.63 -55.82
C PHE A 302 24.82 18.77 -56.22
N LEU A 303 24.63 19.98 -55.69
CA LEU A 303 25.47 21.13 -55.94
C LEU A 303 26.91 20.93 -55.47
N LEU A 304 27.12 20.30 -54.30
CA LEU A 304 28.45 19.95 -53.81
C LEU A 304 29.12 18.91 -54.74
N GLY A 305 28.35 17.95 -55.23
CA GLY A 305 28.85 16.97 -56.21
C GLY A 305 29.30 17.64 -57.52
N ILE A 306 28.52 18.59 -58.04
CA ILE A 306 28.88 19.36 -59.25
C ILE A 306 30.13 20.18 -59.00
N THR A 307 30.22 20.92 -57.88
CA THR A 307 31.39 21.75 -57.57
C THR A 307 32.64 20.92 -57.38
N ALA A 308 32.56 19.77 -56.70
CA ALA A 308 33.68 18.84 -56.55
C ALA A 308 34.16 18.27 -57.91
N ASN A 309 33.23 17.97 -58.80
CA ASN A 309 33.54 17.46 -60.14
C ASN A 309 34.15 18.59 -61.03
N CYS A 310 33.66 19.81 -60.93
CA CYS A 310 34.25 20.96 -61.59
C CYS A 310 35.68 21.23 -61.12
N CYS A 311 35.91 21.26 -59.83
CA CYS A 311 37.25 21.43 -59.23
C CYS A 311 38.22 20.33 -59.69
N HIS A 312 37.77 19.07 -59.70
CA HIS A 312 38.56 17.93 -60.19
C HIS A 312 38.93 18.05 -61.66
N ARG A 313 38.01 18.53 -62.52
CA ARG A 313 38.27 18.77 -63.93
C ARG A 313 39.24 19.94 -64.14
N TRP A 314 39.16 20.97 -63.36
CA TRP A 314 40.08 22.12 -63.39
C TRP A 314 41.48 21.72 -62.94
N SER A 315 41.62 20.95 -61.86
CA SER A 315 42.93 20.44 -61.46
C SER A 315 43.59 19.58 -62.51
N LYS A 316 42.83 18.74 -63.19
CA LYS A 316 43.33 17.91 -64.29
C LYS A 316 43.74 18.71 -65.52
N ALA A 317 43.02 19.81 -65.87
CA ALA A 317 43.35 20.67 -66.98
C ALA A 317 44.60 21.51 -66.73
N SER A 318 44.88 21.89 -65.46
CA SER A 318 46.12 22.63 -65.13
C SER A 318 47.36 21.71 -65.09
N GLU A 319 47.22 20.39 -64.87
CA GLU A 319 48.34 19.45 -65.01
C GLU A 319 48.72 19.11 -66.46
N GLU A 320 47.76 19.28 -67.40
CA GLU A 320 48.04 19.06 -68.86
C GLU A 320 48.66 20.30 -69.56
N GLU A 321 48.68 21.50 -68.94
CA GLU A 321 49.35 22.72 -69.45
C GLU A 321 50.80 22.87 -68.98
N GLU A 322 51.32 22.07 -68.05
CA GLU A 322 52.69 22.08 -67.57
C GLU A 322 53.59 21.01 -68.19
N ILE A 323 53.19 20.30 -69.25
CA ILE A 323 54.00 19.39 -70.03
C ILE A 323 54.19 19.96 -71.44
#